data_38a0bd54e5ac334a81cf022b0e236c5f
#
_entry.id   38a0bd54e5ac334a81cf022b0e236c5f
#
_cell.length_a   1.000
_cell.length_b   1.000
_cell.length_c   1.000
_cell.angle_alpha   90.00
_cell.angle_beta   90.00
_cell.angle_gamma   90.00
#
_symmetry.space_group_name_H-M   'P 1'
#
loop_
_entity.id
_entity.type
_entity.pdbx_description
1 polymer ?
#
loop_
_entity_poly.entity_id
_entity_poly.type
_entity_poly.pdbx_seq_one_letter_code
_entity_poly.pdbx_strand_id
1 'polypeptide(L)'
;LRISPLVGYLLAGVLAGPFTPGFVADTKLAPELAELGVILLMFGVGLHFSLKDLMAVKSIAIPGAIAQIAVATLLGMALSAALGWSLMTGIVFGLCLSTASTVVLLRALEERQLIDSQRGQIAIGWLIVEDLVMVLTLVLLPAIAGMAEKGNVGFASLALDLGITIGKVVAFIAIMML
;
A
#
# COMPACT_ATOMS: atom_id res chain seq x y z
N LEU A 1 24.80 -19.82 -0.39
CA LEU A 1 23.37 -19.60 -0.29
C LEU A 1 23.08 -18.16 -0.76
N ARG A 2 22.38 -18.00 -1.92
CA ARG A 2 21.90 -16.70 -2.38
C ARG A 2 20.56 -16.38 -1.69
N ILE A 3 20.63 -16.07 -0.40
CA ILE A 3 19.46 -15.67 0.39
C ILE A 3 19.33 -14.15 0.24
N SER A 4 18.13 -13.67 -0.03
CA SER A 4 17.88 -12.22 -0.08
C SER A 4 18.23 -11.57 1.26
N PRO A 5 18.88 -10.40 1.29
CA PRO A 5 19.11 -9.62 2.52
C PRO A 5 17.85 -9.39 3.34
N LEU A 6 16.68 -9.32 2.72
CA LEU A 6 15.38 -9.20 3.41
C LEU A 6 15.14 -10.35 4.40
N VAL A 7 15.50 -11.58 4.04
CA VAL A 7 15.38 -12.73 4.94
C VAL A 7 16.31 -12.57 6.14
N GLY A 8 17.53 -12.04 5.93
CA GLY A 8 18.47 -11.73 7.00
C GLY A 8 17.93 -10.69 7.98
N TYR A 9 17.30 -9.63 7.48
CA TYR A 9 16.67 -8.60 8.32
C TYR A 9 15.50 -9.15 9.13
N LEU A 10 14.65 -9.98 8.51
CA LEU A 10 13.54 -10.63 9.22
C LEU A 10 14.05 -11.55 10.34
N LEU A 11 15.06 -12.37 10.06
CA LEU A 11 15.67 -13.25 11.06
C LEU A 11 16.32 -12.45 12.20
N ALA A 12 17.03 -11.36 11.88
CA ALA A 12 17.58 -10.47 12.88
C ALA A 12 16.51 -9.84 13.77
N GLY A 13 15.39 -9.42 13.17
CA GLY A 13 14.23 -8.89 13.88
C GLY A 13 13.58 -9.92 14.81
N VAL A 14 13.48 -11.18 14.38
CA VAL A 14 12.98 -12.28 15.23
C VAL A 14 13.96 -12.55 16.40
N LEU A 15 15.26 -12.59 16.14
CA LEU A 15 16.26 -12.85 17.18
C LEU A 15 16.38 -11.74 18.22
N ALA A 16 16.19 -10.48 17.80
CA ALA A 16 16.22 -9.30 18.70
C ALA A 16 14.82 -8.89 19.17
N GLY A 17 13.79 -9.65 18.83
CA GLY A 17 12.40 -9.36 19.15
C GLY A 17 12.00 -9.79 20.56
N PRO A 18 10.87 -9.26 21.08
CA PRO A 18 10.43 -9.49 22.45
C PRO A 18 9.96 -10.93 22.73
N PHE A 19 9.77 -11.75 21.70
CA PHE A 19 9.30 -13.14 21.82
C PHE A 19 10.42 -14.17 21.78
N THR A 20 11.68 -13.72 21.58
CA THR A 20 12.85 -14.61 21.57
C THR A 20 13.68 -14.38 22.86
N PRO A 21 14.01 -15.45 23.61
CA PRO A 21 14.85 -15.32 24.79
C PRO A 21 16.22 -14.76 24.44
N GLY A 22 16.70 -13.75 25.18
CA GLY A 22 18.01 -13.14 24.97
C GLY A 22 17.98 -11.63 24.96
N PHE A 23 18.74 -11.02 24.04
CA PHE A 23 18.75 -9.58 23.85
C PHE A 23 17.45 -9.11 23.19
N VAL A 24 16.77 -8.18 23.82
CA VAL A 24 15.56 -7.56 23.27
C VAL A 24 15.88 -6.13 22.87
N ALA A 25 15.68 -5.81 21.59
CA ALA A 25 15.81 -4.45 21.07
C ALA A 25 14.71 -3.56 21.64
N ASP A 26 14.99 -2.25 21.73
CA ASP A 26 13.99 -1.28 22.17
C ASP A 26 12.81 -1.24 21.19
N THR A 27 11.64 -1.69 21.67
CA THR A 27 10.41 -1.80 20.86
C THR A 27 9.79 -0.45 20.51
N LYS A 28 10.24 0.65 21.11
CA LYS A 28 9.82 2.02 20.76
C LYS A 28 10.77 2.64 19.74
N LEU A 29 12.06 2.50 19.95
CA LEU A 29 13.08 3.07 19.06
C LEU A 29 13.13 2.36 17.69
N ALA A 30 12.91 1.05 17.65
CA ALA A 30 13.00 0.29 16.40
C ALA A 30 11.99 0.74 15.33
N PRO A 31 10.69 0.97 15.65
CA PRO A 31 9.74 1.55 14.68
C PRO A 31 10.12 2.95 14.22
N GLU A 32 10.60 3.83 15.11
CA GLU A 32 11.00 5.20 14.74
C GLU A 32 12.17 5.19 13.74
N LEU A 33 13.15 4.31 13.95
CA LEU A 33 14.27 4.13 13.01
C LEU A 33 13.80 3.52 11.68
N ALA A 34 12.82 2.61 11.72
CA ALA A 34 12.24 2.03 10.53
C ALA A 34 11.50 3.09 9.68
N GLU A 35 10.74 4.00 10.32
CA GLU A 35 10.09 5.12 9.63
C GLU A 35 11.10 6.02 8.92
N LEU A 36 12.19 6.39 9.60
CA LEU A 36 13.27 7.15 8.96
C LEU A 36 13.86 6.42 7.76
N GLY A 37 14.08 5.10 7.89
CA GLY A 37 14.56 4.27 6.79
C GLY A 37 13.63 4.26 5.59
N VAL A 38 12.31 4.18 5.82
CA VAL A 38 11.28 4.22 4.77
C VAL A 38 11.25 5.60 4.10
N ILE A 39 11.30 6.68 4.88
CA ILE A 39 11.32 8.06 4.33
C ILE A 39 12.53 8.24 3.40
N LEU A 40 13.73 7.84 3.83
CA LEU A 40 14.95 7.94 3.03
C LEU A 40 14.88 7.08 1.77
N LEU A 41 14.33 5.86 1.86
CA LEU A 41 14.13 4.99 0.71
C LEU A 41 13.17 5.62 -0.30
N MET A 42 12.01 6.11 0.16
CA MET A 42 11.02 6.75 -0.71
C MET A 42 11.56 8.03 -1.35
N PHE A 43 12.34 8.81 -0.61
CA PHE A 43 13.03 9.98 -1.17
C PHE A 43 14.00 9.56 -2.28
N GLY A 44 14.83 8.55 -2.05
CA GLY A 44 15.75 8.02 -3.05
C GLY A 44 15.04 7.56 -4.32
N VAL A 45 13.92 6.83 -4.18
CA VAL A 45 13.10 6.41 -5.33
C VAL A 45 12.47 7.61 -6.04
N GLY A 46 11.96 8.59 -5.29
CA GLY A 46 11.37 9.80 -5.85
C GLY A 46 12.34 10.61 -6.70
N LEU A 47 13.64 10.58 -6.38
CA LEU A 47 14.68 11.24 -7.19
C LEU A 47 14.90 10.57 -8.56
N HIS A 48 14.67 9.27 -8.67
CA HIS A 48 14.91 8.49 -9.89
C HIS A 48 13.64 8.28 -10.73
N PHE A 49 12.45 8.42 -10.12
CA PHE A 49 11.18 8.16 -10.78
C PHE A 49 10.49 9.46 -11.21
N SER A 50 10.27 9.63 -12.51
CA SER A 50 9.62 10.81 -13.05
C SER A 50 8.15 10.56 -13.38
N LEU A 51 7.32 11.63 -13.34
CA LEU A 51 5.92 11.57 -13.81
C LEU A 51 5.81 11.12 -15.28
N LYS A 52 6.84 11.37 -16.10
CA LYS A 52 6.87 10.91 -17.48
C LYS A 52 6.95 9.39 -17.57
N ASP A 53 7.72 8.76 -16.69
CA ASP A 53 7.88 7.30 -16.64
C ASP A 53 6.57 6.64 -16.21
N LEU A 54 5.87 7.22 -15.23
CA LEU A 54 4.54 6.77 -14.84
C LEU A 54 3.54 6.87 -16.00
N MET A 55 3.53 7.99 -16.71
CA MET A 55 2.64 8.18 -17.85
C MET A 55 2.95 7.24 -19.01
N ALA A 56 4.21 6.83 -19.18
CA ALA A 56 4.62 5.86 -20.20
C ALA A 56 4.06 4.45 -19.94
N VAL A 57 3.90 4.06 -18.67
CA VAL A 57 3.46 2.70 -18.27
C VAL A 57 2.00 2.63 -17.85
N LYS A 58 1.27 3.74 -17.78
CA LYS A 58 -0.11 3.82 -17.28
C LYS A 58 -1.08 2.84 -17.92
N SER A 59 -0.92 2.57 -19.21
CA SER A 59 -1.79 1.65 -19.98
C SER A 59 -1.71 0.19 -19.51
N ILE A 60 -0.62 -0.17 -18.81
CA ILE A 60 -0.42 -1.49 -18.23
C ILE A 60 -0.59 -1.43 -16.71
N ALA A 61 -0.02 -0.42 -16.08
CA ALA A 61 -0.03 -0.30 -14.62
C ALA A 61 -1.44 -0.11 -14.05
N ILE A 62 -2.27 0.76 -14.65
CA ILE A 62 -3.62 1.03 -14.15
C ILE A 62 -4.54 -0.20 -14.25
N PRO A 63 -4.76 -0.81 -15.42
CA PRO A 63 -5.64 -1.96 -15.52
C PRO A 63 -5.09 -3.17 -14.76
N GLY A 64 -3.76 -3.32 -14.69
CA GLY A 64 -3.11 -4.38 -13.94
C GLY A 64 -3.36 -4.26 -12.44
N ALA A 65 -3.14 -3.09 -11.85
CA ALA A 65 -3.40 -2.83 -10.44
C ALA A 65 -4.88 -3.05 -10.09
N ILE A 66 -5.81 -2.53 -10.91
CA ILE A 66 -7.25 -2.74 -10.71
C ILE A 66 -7.62 -4.22 -10.76
N ALA A 67 -7.11 -4.96 -11.74
CA ALA A 67 -7.36 -6.39 -11.85
C ALA A 67 -6.81 -7.17 -10.66
N GLN A 68 -5.60 -6.87 -10.22
CA GLN A 68 -4.99 -7.48 -9.04
C GLN A 68 -5.80 -7.21 -7.78
N ILE A 69 -6.15 -5.95 -7.51
CA ILE A 69 -6.95 -5.56 -6.35
C ILE A 69 -8.29 -6.29 -6.37
N ALA A 70 -8.97 -6.34 -7.52
CA ALA A 70 -10.24 -7.02 -7.66
C ALA A 70 -10.12 -8.53 -7.39
N VAL A 71 -9.15 -9.21 -8.00
CA VAL A 71 -8.93 -10.65 -7.82
C VAL A 71 -8.54 -10.97 -6.38
N ALA A 72 -7.59 -10.23 -5.79
CA ALA A 72 -7.17 -10.45 -4.42
C ALA A 72 -8.32 -10.20 -3.42
N THR A 73 -9.12 -9.15 -3.65
CA THR A 73 -10.29 -8.86 -2.83
C THR A 73 -11.33 -9.98 -2.92
N LEU A 74 -11.63 -10.48 -4.12
CA LEU A 74 -12.56 -11.59 -4.31
C LEU A 74 -12.08 -12.87 -3.64
N LEU A 75 -10.79 -13.18 -3.74
CA LEU A 75 -10.19 -14.35 -3.06
C LEU A 75 -10.24 -14.19 -1.53
N GLY A 76 -9.94 -13.01 -1.02
CA GLY A 76 -10.06 -12.70 0.41
C GLY A 76 -11.52 -12.80 0.91
N MET A 77 -12.49 -12.32 0.11
CA MET A 77 -13.91 -12.47 0.41
C MET A 77 -14.33 -13.94 0.41
N ALA A 78 -13.88 -14.74 -0.55
CA ALA A 78 -14.17 -16.17 -0.60
C ALA A 78 -13.62 -16.91 0.63
N LEU A 79 -12.39 -16.59 1.03
CA LEU A 79 -11.79 -17.13 2.24
C LEU A 79 -12.55 -16.70 3.50
N SER A 80 -12.91 -15.43 3.60
CA SER A 80 -13.71 -14.88 4.70
C SER A 80 -15.09 -15.57 4.81
N ALA A 81 -15.74 -15.80 3.68
CA ALA A 81 -17.01 -16.51 3.63
C ALA A 81 -16.87 -17.97 4.09
N ALA A 82 -15.79 -18.66 3.71
CA ALA A 82 -15.47 -20.01 4.17
C ALA A 82 -15.23 -20.07 5.70
N LEU A 83 -14.75 -18.98 6.30
CA LEU A 83 -14.56 -18.83 7.74
C LEU A 83 -15.83 -18.36 8.48
N GLY A 84 -16.94 -18.16 7.78
CA GLY A 84 -18.22 -17.72 8.36
C GLY A 84 -18.26 -16.24 8.75
N TRP A 85 -17.38 -15.39 8.21
CA TRP A 85 -17.35 -13.95 8.49
C TRP A 85 -18.40 -13.20 7.68
N SER A 86 -18.71 -11.97 8.10
CA SER A 86 -19.67 -11.12 7.40
C SER A 86 -19.11 -10.66 6.04
N LEU A 87 -20.01 -10.35 5.10
CA LEU A 87 -19.63 -9.83 3.78
C LEU A 87 -18.75 -8.58 3.90
N MET A 88 -19.10 -7.65 4.80
CA MET A 88 -18.33 -6.42 5.00
C MET A 88 -16.91 -6.72 5.50
N THR A 89 -16.80 -7.62 6.48
CA THR A 89 -15.49 -8.10 6.96
C THR A 89 -14.68 -8.74 5.83
N GLY A 90 -15.34 -9.52 4.97
CA GLY A 90 -14.71 -10.14 3.81
C GLY A 90 -14.18 -9.12 2.80
N ILE A 91 -14.92 -8.06 2.51
CA ILE A 91 -14.47 -6.98 1.63
C ILE A 91 -13.23 -6.28 2.20
N VAL A 92 -13.30 -5.86 3.47
CA VAL A 92 -12.17 -5.19 4.14
C VAL A 92 -10.94 -6.09 4.20
N PHE A 93 -11.12 -7.35 4.58
CA PHE A 93 -10.05 -8.34 4.63
C PHE A 93 -9.42 -8.57 3.25
N GLY A 94 -10.24 -8.71 2.21
CA GLY A 94 -9.76 -8.89 0.85
C GLY A 94 -9.00 -7.66 0.32
N LEU A 95 -9.47 -6.44 0.62
CA LEU A 95 -8.76 -5.21 0.30
C LEU A 95 -7.40 -5.14 1.03
N CYS A 96 -7.35 -5.49 2.31
CA CYS A 96 -6.08 -5.57 3.04
C CYS A 96 -5.10 -6.56 2.42
N LEU A 97 -5.57 -7.72 1.96
CA LEU A 97 -4.73 -8.72 1.30
C LEU A 97 -4.27 -8.30 -0.10
N SER A 98 -4.98 -7.38 -0.74
CA SER A 98 -4.61 -6.88 -2.07
C SER A 98 -3.45 -5.91 -2.05
N THR A 99 -3.09 -5.37 -0.88
CA THR A 99 -2.04 -4.35 -0.74
C THR A 99 -0.66 -4.98 -0.75
N ALA A 100 0.16 -4.63 -1.73
CA ALA A 100 1.55 -5.04 -1.81
C ALA A 100 2.46 -4.00 -1.12
N SER A 101 3.61 -4.46 -0.60
CA SER A 101 4.58 -3.57 0.04
C SER A 101 5.48 -2.90 -0.98
N THR A 102 5.30 -1.59 -1.16
CA THR A 102 6.13 -0.74 -2.02
C THR A 102 7.61 -0.81 -1.62
N VAL A 103 7.91 -0.78 -0.31
CA VAL A 103 9.28 -0.85 0.21
C VAL A 103 9.96 -2.17 -0.15
N VAL A 104 9.26 -3.28 0.02
CA VAL A 104 9.81 -4.62 -0.27
C VAL A 104 10.07 -4.78 -1.77
N LEU A 105 9.14 -4.35 -2.62
CA LEU A 105 9.33 -4.45 -4.07
C LEU A 105 10.47 -3.57 -4.56
N LEU A 106 10.55 -2.32 -4.07
CA LEU A 106 11.63 -1.41 -4.45
C LEU A 106 13.00 -1.97 -4.08
N ARG A 107 13.15 -2.51 -2.87
CA ARG A 107 14.40 -3.20 -2.47
C ARG A 107 14.73 -4.37 -3.38
N ALA A 108 13.74 -5.19 -3.72
CA ALA A 108 13.95 -6.32 -4.61
C ALA A 108 14.35 -5.90 -6.04
N LEU A 109 13.81 -4.79 -6.54
CA LEU A 109 14.18 -4.20 -7.83
C LEU A 109 15.59 -3.59 -7.79
N GLU A 110 15.93 -2.90 -6.71
CA GLU A 110 17.25 -2.30 -6.48
C GLU A 110 18.35 -3.38 -6.44
N GLU A 111 18.16 -4.43 -5.64
CA GLU A 111 19.08 -5.56 -5.55
C GLU A 111 19.35 -6.24 -6.89
N ARG A 112 18.36 -6.22 -7.78
CA ARG A 112 18.43 -6.79 -9.12
C ARG A 112 18.83 -5.79 -10.20
N GLN A 113 19.05 -4.53 -9.83
CA GLN A 113 19.33 -3.41 -10.76
C GLN A 113 18.25 -3.29 -11.85
N LEU A 114 16.98 -3.45 -11.49
CA LEU A 114 15.84 -3.42 -12.41
C LEU A 114 14.99 -2.14 -12.28
N ILE A 115 15.33 -1.20 -11.39
CA ILE A 115 14.54 0.03 -11.18
C ILE A 115 14.33 0.79 -12.48
N ASP A 116 15.42 1.02 -13.26
CA ASP A 116 15.37 1.78 -14.51
C ASP A 116 14.91 0.94 -15.71
N SER A 117 14.64 -0.35 -15.52
CA SER A 117 14.11 -1.20 -16.56
C SER A 117 12.62 -0.95 -16.81
N GLN A 118 12.13 -1.23 -18.03
CA GLN A 118 10.71 -1.14 -18.34
C GLN A 118 9.84 -1.97 -17.38
N ARG A 119 10.33 -3.13 -16.95
CA ARG A 119 9.63 -3.98 -15.98
C ARG A 119 9.58 -3.34 -14.60
N GLY A 120 10.66 -2.71 -14.17
CA GLY A 120 10.73 -1.96 -12.92
C GLY A 120 9.77 -0.78 -12.92
N GLN A 121 9.77 0.01 -13.99
CA GLN A 121 8.87 1.16 -14.15
C GLN A 121 7.39 0.74 -14.15
N ILE A 122 7.03 -0.38 -14.81
CA ILE A 122 5.67 -0.93 -14.75
C ILE A 122 5.31 -1.33 -13.32
N ALA A 123 6.20 -2.03 -12.62
CA ALA A 123 5.96 -2.49 -11.26
C ALA A 123 5.81 -1.31 -10.27
N ILE A 124 6.65 -0.28 -10.39
CA ILE A 124 6.55 0.94 -9.58
C ILE A 124 5.24 1.68 -9.89
N GLY A 125 4.92 1.87 -11.17
CA GLY A 125 3.66 2.49 -11.58
C GLY A 125 2.43 1.74 -11.07
N TRP A 126 2.49 0.41 -11.04
CA TRP A 126 1.45 -0.45 -10.48
C TRP A 126 1.24 -0.19 -8.99
N LEU A 127 2.32 -0.14 -8.19
CA LEU A 127 2.25 0.16 -6.77
C LEU A 127 1.71 1.55 -6.47
N ILE A 128 2.10 2.56 -7.26
CA ILE A 128 1.57 3.93 -7.09
C ILE A 128 0.05 3.95 -7.29
N VAL A 129 -0.46 3.24 -8.28
CA VAL A 129 -1.92 3.12 -8.49
C VAL A 129 -2.57 2.40 -7.33
N GLU A 130 -1.96 1.32 -6.84
CA GLU A 130 -2.45 0.55 -5.70
C GLU A 130 -2.51 1.41 -4.43
N ASP A 131 -1.43 2.14 -4.11
CA ASP A 131 -1.37 3.05 -2.96
C ASP A 131 -2.47 4.14 -3.05
N LEU A 132 -2.69 4.70 -4.24
CA LEU A 132 -3.74 5.70 -4.45
C LEU A 132 -5.14 5.12 -4.20
N VAL A 133 -5.42 3.90 -4.68
CA VAL A 133 -6.68 3.19 -4.42
C VAL A 133 -6.85 2.91 -2.94
N MET A 134 -5.77 2.54 -2.22
CA MET A 134 -5.83 2.29 -0.78
C MET A 134 -6.09 3.55 0.03
N VAL A 135 -5.50 4.69 -0.32
CA VAL A 135 -5.80 5.98 0.30
C VAL A 135 -7.28 6.34 0.13
N LEU A 136 -7.82 6.18 -1.08
CA LEU A 136 -9.25 6.39 -1.33
C LEU A 136 -10.13 5.44 -0.52
N THR A 137 -9.74 4.17 -0.44
CA THR A 137 -10.43 3.15 0.36
C THR A 137 -10.46 3.50 1.84
N LEU A 138 -9.31 3.90 2.41
CA LEU A 138 -9.21 4.28 3.83
C LEU A 138 -10.10 5.48 4.17
N VAL A 139 -10.27 6.40 3.25
CA VAL A 139 -11.17 7.56 3.46
C VAL A 139 -12.64 7.18 3.31
N LEU A 140 -12.95 6.27 2.38
CA LEU A 140 -14.33 5.84 2.14
C LEU A 140 -14.83 4.85 3.18
N LEU A 141 -13.94 4.03 3.74
CA LEU A 141 -14.31 2.93 4.64
C LEU A 141 -15.12 3.40 5.88
N PRO A 142 -14.73 4.47 6.60
CA PRO A 142 -15.53 4.99 7.73
C PRO A 142 -16.91 5.49 7.30
N ALA A 143 -16.99 6.12 6.12
CA ALA A 143 -18.27 6.60 5.59
C ALA A 143 -19.21 5.43 5.25
N ILE A 144 -18.70 4.38 4.63
CA ILE A 144 -19.45 3.15 4.31
C ILE A 144 -19.88 2.41 5.60
N ALA A 145 -18.97 2.30 6.58
CA ALA A 145 -19.28 1.68 7.86
C ALA A 145 -20.38 2.45 8.63
N GLY A 146 -20.31 3.79 8.63
CA GLY A 146 -21.34 4.64 9.25
C GLY A 146 -22.72 4.52 8.57
N MET A 147 -22.75 4.22 7.28
CA MET A 147 -24.01 3.92 6.55
C MET A 147 -24.62 2.58 6.99
N ALA A 148 -23.78 1.58 7.22
CA ALA A 148 -24.24 0.25 7.65
C ALA A 148 -24.83 0.29 9.07
N GLU A 149 -24.32 1.16 9.96
CA GLU A 149 -24.81 1.30 11.33
C GLU A 149 -26.05 2.22 11.46
N LYS A 150 -26.12 3.31 10.69
CA LYS A 150 -27.15 4.36 10.87
C LYS A 150 -28.31 4.30 9.87
N GLY A 151 -28.28 3.40 8.91
CA GLY A 151 -29.38 3.19 7.95
C GLY A 151 -29.71 4.35 7.01
N ASN A 152 -29.10 5.53 7.14
CA ASN A 152 -29.43 6.72 6.35
C ASN A 152 -28.31 7.77 6.35
N VAL A 153 -27.09 7.41 5.94
CA VAL A 153 -26.13 8.45 5.53
C VAL A 153 -26.45 8.81 4.08
N GLY A 154 -26.98 9.99 3.86
CA GLY A 154 -27.41 10.43 2.53
C GLY A 154 -26.23 10.39 1.54
N PHE A 155 -26.50 9.97 0.29
CA PHE A 155 -25.53 10.00 -0.83
C PHE A 155 -24.80 11.35 -0.93
N ALA A 156 -25.44 12.43 -0.50
CA ALA A 156 -24.87 13.77 -0.49
C ALA A 156 -23.69 13.93 0.50
N SER A 157 -23.73 13.32 1.68
CA SER A 157 -22.62 13.39 2.64
C SER A 157 -21.42 12.59 2.17
N LEU A 158 -21.67 11.42 1.58
CA LEU A 158 -20.62 10.60 0.97
C LEU A 158 -19.92 11.32 -0.19
N ALA A 159 -20.69 11.95 -1.07
CA ALA A 159 -20.16 12.74 -2.18
C ALA A 159 -19.36 13.96 -1.70
N LEU A 160 -19.78 14.58 -0.59
CA LEU A 160 -19.07 15.70 0.00
C LEU A 160 -17.72 15.26 0.59
N ASP A 161 -17.70 14.17 1.37
CA ASP A 161 -16.48 13.64 1.99
C ASP A 161 -15.47 13.18 0.93
N LEU A 162 -15.96 12.55 -0.13
CA LEU A 162 -15.17 12.16 -1.28
C LEU A 162 -14.61 13.38 -2.02
N GLY A 163 -15.45 14.40 -2.24
CA GLY A 163 -15.06 15.65 -2.88
C GLY A 163 -13.99 16.41 -2.07
N ILE A 164 -14.13 16.48 -0.74
CA ILE A 164 -13.15 17.09 0.16
C ILE A 164 -11.83 16.34 0.10
N THR A 165 -11.86 15.02 0.07
CA THR A 165 -10.65 14.20 0.02
C THR A 165 -9.91 14.33 -1.30
N ILE A 166 -10.62 14.22 -2.40
CA ILE A 166 -10.04 14.47 -3.75
C ILE A 166 -9.48 15.90 -3.81
N GLY A 167 -10.21 16.89 -3.27
CA GLY A 167 -9.75 18.27 -3.18
C GLY A 167 -8.44 18.43 -2.40
N LYS A 168 -8.29 17.74 -1.27
CA LYS A 168 -7.04 17.73 -0.48
C LYS A 168 -5.88 17.10 -1.26
N VAL A 169 -6.10 15.98 -1.96
CA VAL A 169 -5.07 15.33 -2.77
C VAL A 169 -4.65 16.22 -3.93
N VAL A 170 -5.61 16.84 -4.64
CA VAL A 170 -5.32 17.75 -5.74
C VAL A 170 -4.57 18.99 -5.25
N ALA A 171 -4.99 19.58 -4.11
CA ALA A 171 -4.31 20.72 -3.50
C ALA A 171 -2.88 20.37 -3.09
N PHE A 172 -2.67 19.18 -2.49
CA PHE A 172 -1.34 18.69 -2.14
C PHE A 172 -0.43 18.56 -3.39
N ILE A 173 -0.93 17.91 -4.44
CA ILE A 173 -0.18 17.78 -5.70
C ILE A 173 0.15 19.16 -6.29
N ALA A 174 -0.83 20.08 -6.31
CA ALA A 174 -0.61 21.43 -6.84
C ALA A 174 0.45 22.20 -6.05
N ILE A 175 0.46 22.08 -4.71
CA ILE A 175 1.47 22.72 -3.85
C ILE A 175 2.85 22.11 -4.10
N MET A 176 2.93 20.80 -4.29
CA MET A 176 4.21 20.10 -4.53
C MET A 176 4.78 20.36 -5.93
N MET A 177 3.95 20.83 -6.88
CA MET A 177 4.38 21.19 -8.25
C MET A 177 4.80 22.65 -8.40
N LEU A 178 4.63 23.49 -7.38
CA LEU A 178 5.07 24.90 -7.33
C LEU A 178 6.50 25.01 -6.81
#